data_2a813ba2045bbf9bea9434952a441f75
#
_entry.id   2a813ba2045bbf9bea9434952a441f75
#
_cell.length_a   1.000
_cell.length_b   1.000
_cell.length_c   1.000
_cell.angle_alpha   90.00
_cell.angle_beta   90.00
_cell.angle_gamma   90.00
#
_symmetry.space_group_name_H-M   'P 1'
#
loop_
_entity.id
_entity.type
_entity.pdbx_description
1 polymer ?
#
loop_
_entity_poly.entity_id
_entity_poly.type
_entity_poly.pdbx_seq_one_letter_code
_entity_poly.pdbx_strand_id
1 'polypeptide(L)'
;MASPADAAVPDPPPWWRTLRADPPVHIRVAIGAGLVAFIVLIWWLVTRGDAITAVVSPSKLPSPGAVVRSLGSLGDHLAEGIFATFERVLLGVVIAALVGVGLGVFAGTNRAIGSAVAPLVIFLRSIPMGALLPLMLMLFATGEQQKVMFIFFAIVPFVFSDTVKAVSIVPERYVETAQTLGASNRQILGKVLVPLALPDIVTSLRFQFGLALGYVMLAEAIATTSGLGVMLNNNERLGNIEQNYALLFIIALLAFGIDFVIRFFQRGVFQWRRDL
;
A
#
# COMPACT_ATOMS: atom_id res chain seq x y z
N MET A 1 11.09 65.13 -1.65
CA MET A 1 11.31 64.02 -2.59
C MET A 1 11.10 62.75 -1.82
N ALA A 2 9.95 62.09 -2.00
CA ALA A 2 9.67 60.80 -1.36
C ALA A 2 10.52 59.73 -2.05
N SER A 3 11.14 58.85 -1.25
CA SER A 3 11.98 57.76 -1.73
C SER A 3 11.13 56.78 -2.52
N PRO A 4 11.59 56.26 -3.69
CA PRO A 4 10.83 55.25 -4.48
C PRO A 4 10.76 53.86 -3.82
N ALA A 5 11.18 53.74 -2.54
CA ALA A 5 11.21 52.48 -1.78
C ALA A 5 9.89 52.08 -1.11
N ASP A 6 8.83 52.94 -1.14
CA ASP A 6 7.52 52.67 -0.49
C ASP A 6 6.43 52.18 -1.49
N ALA A 7 6.81 51.63 -2.63
CA ALA A 7 5.83 50.92 -3.45
C ALA A 7 5.47 49.62 -2.72
N ALA A 8 4.32 49.61 -2.06
CA ALA A 8 3.77 48.39 -1.45
C ALA A 8 3.74 47.23 -2.48
N VAL A 9 4.51 46.18 -2.21
CA VAL A 9 4.47 44.95 -3.01
C VAL A 9 3.05 44.48 -2.99
N PRO A 10 2.36 44.34 -4.14
CA PRO A 10 0.98 43.89 -4.16
C PRO A 10 0.88 42.52 -3.51
N ASP A 11 -0.13 42.35 -2.67
CA ASP A 11 -0.38 41.09 -1.99
C ASP A 11 -0.42 39.94 -3.00
N PRO A 12 0.23 38.79 -2.72
CA PRO A 12 0.22 37.66 -3.62
C PRO A 12 -1.25 37.22 -3.90
N PRO A 13 -1.56 36.89 -5.17
CA PRO A 13 -2.92 36.50 -5.51
C PRO A 13 -3.36 35.30 -4.65
N PRO A 14 -4.65 35.27 -4.25
CA PRO A 14 -5.16 34.21 -3.39
C PRO A 14 -4.95 32.84 -4.04
N TRP A 15 -4.71 31.81 -3.20
CA TRP A 15 -4.39 30.44 -3.64
C TRP A 15 -5.36 29.86 -4.68
N TRP A 16 -6.68 30.21 -4.63
CA TRP A 16 -7.70 29.76 -5.59
C TRP A 16 -7.60 30.40 -6.99
N ARG A 17 -6.77 31.41 -7.14
CA ARG A 17 -6.46 32.05 -8.46
C ARG A 17 -5.08 31.67 -8.98
N THR A 18 -4.27 31.04 -8.15
CA THR A 18 -2.91 30.66 -8.53
C THR A 18 -2.85 29.16 -8.84
N LEU A 19 -2.46 28.80 -10.06
CA LEU A 19 -2.30 27.40 -10.45
C LEU A 19 -1.25 26.71 -9.56
N ARG A 20 -1.58 25.53 -9.04
CA ARG A 20 -0.72 24.70 -8.18
C ARG A 20 -0.36 25.32 -6.83
N ALA A 21 -1.04 26.39 -6.40
CA ALA A 21 -0.88 26.89 -5.04
C ALA A 21 -1.56 25.99 -4.02
N ASP A 22 -0.83 25.64 -2.97
CA ASP A 22 -1.39 24.84 -1.87
C ASP A 22 -2.33 25.68 -1.01
N PRO A 23 -3.56 25.22 -0.79
CA PRO A 23 -4.47 25.87 0.15
C PRO A 23 -3.93 25.76 1.59
N PRO A 24 -4.26 26.72 2.48
CA PRO A 24 -3.94 26.60 3.90
C PRO A 24 -4.38 25.25 4.49
N VAL A 25 -3.61 24.73 5.44
CA VAL A 25 -3.82 23.38 6.00
C VAL A 25 -5.26 23.17 6.50
N HIS A 26 -5.83 24.17 7.20
CA HIS A 26 -7.20 24.12 7.72
C HIS A 26 -8.24 24.00 6.59
N ILE A 27 -8.05 24.69 5.46
CA ILE A 27 -8.96 24.61 4.30
C ILE A 27 -8.83 23.25 3.63
N ARG A 28 -7.62 22.74 3.47
CA ARG A 28 -7.36 21.40 2.91
C ARG A 28 -8.02 20.31 3.75
N VAL A 29 -7.87 20.39 5.08
CA VAL A 29 -8.54 19.46 6.01
C VAL A 29 -10.07 19.60 5.94
N ALA A 30 -10.59 20.83 5.90
CA ALA A 30 -12.02 21.08 5.80
C ALA A 30 -12.62 20.53 4.49
N ILE A 31 -11.95 20.73 3.35
CA ILE A 31 -12.39 20.17 2.05
C ILE A 31 -12.36 18.63 2.10
N GLY A 32 -11.29 18.03 2.64
CA GLY A 32 -11.18 16.57 2.78
C GLY A 32 -12.28 15.99 3.68
N ALA A 33 -12.49 16.59 4.85
CA ALA A 33 -13.55 16.18 5.77
C ALA A 33 -14.95 16.38 5.16
N GLY A 34 -15.16 17.50 4.45
CA GLY A 34 -16.41 17.78 3.73
C GLY A 34 -16.72 16.75 2.65
N LEU A 35 -15.70 16.32 1.88
CA LEU A 35 -15.86 15.26 0.88
C LEU A 35 -16.23 13.92 1.53
N VAL A 36 -15.56 13.53 2.62
CA VAL A 36 -15.90 12.30 3.36
C VAL A 36 -17.32 12.38 3.92
N ALA A 37 -17.68 13.50 4.55
CA ALA A 37 -19.03 13.70 5.07
C ALA A 37 -20.09 13.66 3.95
N PHE A 38 -19.80 14.22 2.79
CA PHE A 38 -20.68 14.17 1.62
C PHE A 38 -20.88 12.74 1.10
N ILE A 39 -19.81 11.93 1.01
CA ILE A 39 -19.90 10.52 0.62
C ILE A 39 -20.75 9.73 1.63
N VAL A 40 -20.51 9.91 2.93
CA VAL A 40 -21.29 9.26 3.99
C VAL A 40 -22.76 9.70 3.96
N LEU A 41 -23.03 10.97 3.68
CA LEU A 41 -24.38 11.50 3.53
C LEU A 41 -25.10 10.85 2.34
N ILE A 42 -24.44 10.76 1.18
CA ILE A 42 -25.01 10.06 0.00
C ILE A 42 -25.30 8.61 0.37
N TRP A 43 -24.33 7.92 0.98
CA TRP A 43 -24.53 6.53 1.41
C TRP A 43 -25.74 6.40 2.33
N TRP A 44 -25.86 7.25 3.34
CA TRP A 44 -27.01 7.25 4.24
C TRP A 44 -28.34 7.54 3.51
N LEU A 45 -28.39 8.52 2.61
CA LEU A 45 -29.58 8.87 1.85
C LEU A 45 -30.05 7.72 0.96
N VAL A 46 -29.13 7.05 0.27
CA VAL A 46 -29.43 5.96 -0.67
C VAL A 46 -29.89 4.69 0.06
N THR A 47 -29.42 4.49 1.30
CA THR A 47 -29.74 3.32 2.13
C THR A 47 -30.83 3.61 3.16
N ARG A 48 -31.41 4.83 3.16
CA ARG A 48 -32.48 5.23 4.06
C ARG A 48 -33.81 4.58 3.64
N GLY A 49 -34.47 3.90 4.60
CA GLY A 49 -35.77 3.25 4.40
C GLY A 49 -35.70 1.74 4.64
N ASP A 50 -36.85 1.09 4.43
CA ASP A 50 -36.98 -0.35 4.53
C ASP A 50 -36.55 -1.04 3.22
N ALA A 51 -36.52 -2.40 3.22
CA ALA A 51 -36.11 -3.21 2.06
C ALA A 51 -36.87 -2.88 0.76
N ILE A 52 -38.07 -2.30 0.86
CA ILE A 52 -38.96 -1.97 -0.27
C ILE A 52 -38.83 -0.48 -0.66
N THR A 53 -38.56 0.41 0.31
CA THR A 53 -38.57 1.87 0.12
C THR A 53 -37.18 2.48 -0.11
N ALA A 54 -36.12 1.77 0.28
CA ALA A 54 -34.77 2.23 0.06
C ALA A 54 -34.39 2.18 -1.43
N VAL A 55 -33.63 3.16 -1.92
CA VAL A 55 -33.10 3.19 -3.29
C VAL A 55 -32.22 2.00 -3.56
N VAL A 56 -31.39 1.62 -2.58
CA VAL A 56 -30.60 0.36 -2.58
C VAL A 56 -31.03 -0.48 -1.39
N SER A 57 -31.43 -1.72 -1.65
CA SER A 57 -31.86 -2.64 -0.60
C SER A 57 -30.78 -2.83 0.46
N PRO A 58 -31.12 -2.84 1.76
CA PRO A 58 -30.21 -3.14 2.86
C PRO A 58 -29.47 -4.48 2.71
N SER A 59 -30.05 -5.46 1.98
CA SER A 59 -29.42 -6.72 1.64
C SER A 59 -28.27 -6.61 0.62
N LYS A 60 -28.10 -5.46 -0.04
CA LYS A 60 -26.99 -5.20 -0.96
C LYS A 60 -26.01 -4.18 -0.38
N LEU A 61 -26.54 -3.12 0.22
CA LEU A 61 -25.75 -2.06 0.83
C LEU A 61 -26.40 -1.66 2.17
N PRO A 62 -25.85 -2.12 3.30
CA PRO A 62 -26.37 -1.77 4.61
C PRO A 62 -26.16 -0.29 4.92
N SER A 63 -27.00 0.28 5.78
CA SER A 63 -26.85 1.67 6.20
C SER A 63 -25.57 1.87 7.05
N PRO A 64 -24.95 3.07 7.04
CA PRO A 64 -23.79 3.34 7.88
C PRO A 64 -23.99 2.98 9.35
N GLY A 65 -25.18 3.27 9.89
CA GLY A 65 -25.53 2.94 11.27
C GLY A 65 -25.64 1.44 11.54
N ALA A 66 -26.08 0.64 10.56
CA ALA A 66 -26.13 -0.83 10.68
C ALA A 66 -24.70 -1.43 10.70
N VAL A 67 -23.83 -0.93 9.82
CA VAL A 67 -22.42 -1.34 9.77
C VAL A 67 -21.70 -1.02 11.09
N VAL A 68 -21.89 0.17 11.66
CA VAL A 68 -21.27 0.53 12.94
C VAL A 68 -21.79 -0.36 14.08
N ARG A 69 -23.08 -0.66 14.12
CA ARG A 69 -23.65 -1.57 15.14
C ARG A 69 -23.12 -3.00 15.01
N SER A 70 -22.88 -3.48 13.78
CA SER A 70 -22.35 -4.83 13.55
C SER A 70 -20.90 -5.01 13.98
N LEU A 71 -20.12 -3.93 14.23
CA LEU A 71 -18.78 -4.02 14.79
C LEU A 71 -18.77 -4.74 16.15
N GLY A 72 -19.77 -4.50 17.00
CA GLY A 72 -19.90 -5.17 18.29
C GLY A 72 -20.20 -6.67 18.20
N SER A 73 -20.71 -7.14 17.07
CA SER A 73 -21.06 -8.56 16.85
C SER A 73 -19.96 -9.38 16.17
N LEU A 74 -18.83 -8.75 15.78
CA LEU A 74 -17.70 -9.47 15.18
C LEU A 74 -16.97 -10.41 16.16
N GLY A 75 -17.22 -10.22 17.46
CA GLY A 75 -16.80 -11.14 18.51
C GLY A 75 -15.29 -11.24 18.78
N ASP A 76 -14.92 -12.19 19.61
CA ASP A 76 -13.56 -12.39 20.09
C ASP A 76 -12.59 -12.91 19.01
N HIS A 77 -13.11 -13.46 17.92
CA HIS A 77 -12.31 -13.99 16.79
C HIS A 77 -11.71 -12.90 15.89
N LEU A 78 -12.16 -11.64 16.01
CA LEU A 78 -11.64 -10.54 15.19
C LEU A 78 -10.15 -10.30 15.44
N ALA A 79 -9.74 -10.24 16.71
CA ALA A 79 -8.34 -10.02 17.06
C ALA A 79 -7.44 -11.16 16.57
N GLU A 80 -7.88 -12.40 16.72
CA GLU A 80 -7.18 -13.58 16.19
C GLU A 80 -7.08 -13.53 14.67
N GLY A 81 -8.16 -13.18 13.98
CA GLY A 81 -8.19 -13.02 12.52
C GLY A 81 -7.24 -11.93 12.03
N ILE A 82 -7.22 -10.77 12.69
CA ILE A 82 -6.28 -9.67 12.39
C ILE A 82 -4.84 -10.14 12.53
N PHE A 83 -4.53 -10.79 13.66
CA PHE A 83 -3.17 -11.23 13.94
C PHE A 83 -2.68 -12.28 12.94
N ALA A 84 -3.50 -13.29 12.66
CA ALA A 84 -3.18 -14.34 11.69
C ALA A 84 -2.93 -13.77 10.27
N THR A 85 -3.81 -12.88 9.81
CA THR A 85 -3.64 -12.20 8.51
C THR A 85 -2.38 -11.36 8.47
N PHE A 86 -2.13 -10.56 9.54
CA PHE A 86 -0.96 -9.70 9.63
C PHE A 86 0.35 -10.49 9.61
N GLU A 87 0.44 -11.58 10.38
CA GLU A 87 1.61 -12.46 10.42
C GLU A 87 1.94 -13.02 9.03
N ARG A 88 0.95 -13.56 8.32
CA ARG A 88 1.12 -14.09 6.95
C ARG A 88 1.61 -13.02 5.98
N VAL A 89 1.00 -11.85 6.02
CA VAL A 89 1.40 -10.73 5.17
C VAL A 89 2.82 -10.27 5.50
N LEU A 90 3.14 -10.12 6.77
CA LEU A 90 4.47 -9.72 7.21
C LEU A 90 5.54 -10.71 6.74
N LEU A 91 5.32 -12.01 6.96
CA LEU A 91 6.26 -13.05 6.53
C LEU A 91 6.43 -13.07 5.00
N GLY A 92 5.33 -13.02 4.25
CA GLY A 92 5.38 -12.99 2.78
C GLY A 92 6.11 -11.75 2.24
N VAL A 93 5.83 -10.58 2.79
CA VAL A 93 6.51 -9.33 2.41
C VAL A 93 7.99 -9.33 2.78
N VAL A 94 8.35 -9.83 3.97
CA VAL A 94 9.76 -9.93 4.40
C VAL A 94 10.54 -10.85 3.47
N ILE A 95 10.02 -12.03 3.13
CA ILE A 95 10.69 -12.94 2.20
C ILE A 95 10.81 -12.29 0.80
N ALA A 96 9.74 -11.65 0.33
CA ALA A 96 9.77 -10.95 -0.95
C ALA A 96 10.74 -9.74 -0.95
N ALA A 97 10.86 -9.03 0.16
CA ALA A 97 11.82 -7.96 0.32
C ALA A 97 13.27 -8.49 0.29
N LEU A 98 13.57 -9.52 1.05
CA LEU A 98 14.92 -10.11 1.07
C LEU A 98 15.36 -10.58 -0.33
N VAL A 99 14.49 -11.28 -1.04
CA VAL A 99 14.79 -11.81 -2.37
C VAL A 99 14.72 -10.70 -3.43
N GLY A 100 13.62 -9.95 -3.47
CA GLY A 100 13.35 -8.95 -4.50
C GLY A 100 14.30 -7.75 -4.41
N VAL A 101 14.59 -7.25 -3.21
CA VAL A 101 15.55 -6.15 -3.03
C VAL A 101 16.97 -6.63 -3.31
N GLY A 102 17.36 -7.79 -2.78
CA GLY A 102 18.71 -8.33 -3.02
C GLY A 102 19.02 -8.51 -4.51
N LEU A 103 18.14 -9.19 -5.23
CA LEU A 103 18.26 -9.39 -6.67
C LEU A 103 18.08 -8.09 -7.46
N GLY A 104 17.17 -7.22 -7.02
CA GLY A 104 16.88 -5.94 -7.65
C GLY A 104 18.05 -4.96 -7.57
N VAL A 105 18.75 -4.88 -6.42
CA VAL A 105 19.97 -4.08 -6.27
C VAL A 105 21.05 -4.60 -7.21
N PHE A 106 21.26 -5.92 -7.26
CA PHE A 106 22.24 -6.52 -8.15
C PHE A 106 21.96 -6.25 -9.64
N ALA A 107 20.69 -6.40 -10.06
CA ALA A 107 20.27 -6.13 -11.44
C ALA A 107 20.28 -4.63 -11.77
N GLY A 108 19.92 -3.76 -10.81
CA GLY A 108 19.90 -2.31 -10.98
C GLY A 108 21.30 -1.68 -11.13
N THR A 109 22.32 -2.33 -10.57
CA THR A 109 23.73 -1.90 -10.70
C THR A 109 24.40 -2.40 -11.98
N ASN A 110 23.88 -3.46 -12.59
CA ASN A 110 24.43 -4.04 -13.83
C ASN A 110 23.38 -3.95 -14.95
N ARG A 111 23.58 -2.97 -15.86
CA ARG A 111 22.64 -2.72 -16.98
C ARG A 111 22.40 -3.94 -17.86
N ALA A 112 23.44 -4.79 -18.07
CA ALA A 112 23.29 -6.00 -18.90
C ALA A 112 22.36 -7.02 -18.22
N ILE A 113 22.53 -7.23 -16.92
CA ILE A 113 21.67 -8.14 -16.14
C ILE A 113 20.26 -7.58 -16.04
N GLY A 114 20.12 -6.31 -15.74
CA GLY A 114 18.82 -5.64 -15.68
C GLY A 114 18.04 -5.79 -16.98
N SER A 115 18.67 -5.55 -18.13
CA SER A 115 18.05 -5.69 -19.45
C SER A 115 17.69 -7.13 -19.79
N ALA A 116 18.53 -8.11 -19.40
CA ALA A 116 18.27 -9.53 -19.66
C ALA A 116 17.08 -10.06 -18.84
N VAL A 117 16.90 -9.59 -17.60
CA VAL A 117 15.84 -10.06 -16.70
C VAL A 117 14.52 -9.28 -16.89
N ALA A 118 14.56 -8.07 -17.43
CA ALA A 118 13.40 -7.21 -17.60
C ALA A 118 12.19 -7.89 -18.29
N PRO A 119 12.35 -8.62 -19.43
CA PRO A 119 11.22 -9.28 -20.08
C PRO A 119 10.55 -10.33 -19.19
N LEU A 120 11.35 -11.09 -18.43
CA LEU A 120 10.84 -12.10 -17.50
C LEU A 120 10.01 -11.45 -16.37
N VAL A 121 10.50 -10.35 -15.81
CA VAL A 121 9.80 -9.63 -14.75
C VAL A 121 8.49 -9.04 -15.26
N ILE A 122 8.49 -8.46 -16.48
CA ILE A 122 7.27 -7.96 -17.11
C ILE A 122 6.25 -9.09 -17.28
N PHE A 123 6.70 -10.25 -17.75
CA PHE A 123 5.83 -11.42 -17.89
C PHE A 123 5.24 -11.86 -16.54
N LEU A 124 6.08 -12.01 -15.51
CA LEU A 124 5.62 -12.42 -14.17
C LEU A 124 4.62 -11.42 -13.55
N ARG A 125 4.80 -10.12 -13.76
CA ARG A 125 3.87 -9.07 -13.31
C ARG A 125 2.54 -9.09 -14.06
N SER A 126 2.50 -9.66 -15.26
CA SER A 126 1.28 -9.75 -16.07
C SER A 126 0.40 -10.94 -15.69
N ILE A 127 0.88 -11.86 -14.84
CA ILE A 127 0.11 -13.01 -14.41
C ILE A 127 -0.99 -12.55 -13.44
N PRO A 128 -2.28 -12.86 -13.72
CA PRO A 128 -3.37 -12.56 -12.79
C PRO A 128 -3.19 -13.36 -11.49
N MET A 129 -3.09 -12.67 -10.35
CA MET A 129 -2.79 -13.32 -9.06
C MET A 129 -3.83 -14.37 -8.67
N GLY A 130 -5.12 -14.15 -8.99
CA GLY A 130 -6.17 -15.16 -8.76
C GLY A 130 -5.90 -16.48 -9.48
N ALA A 131 -5.25 -16.46 -10.64
CA ALA A 131 -4.90 -17.67 -11.40
C ALA A 131 -3.73 -18.46 -10.78
N LEU A 132 -2.89 -17.81 -9.96
CA LEU A 132 -1.81 -18.50 -9.24
C LEU A 132 -2.31 -19.32 -8.04
N LEU A 133 -3.48 -19.01 -7.51
CA LEU A 133 -3.97 -19.65 -6.28
C LEU A 133 -4.09 -21.17 -6.38
N PRO A 134 -4.72 -21.76 -7.45
CA PRO A 134 -4.75 -23.21 -7.63
C PRO A 134 -3.36 -23.83 -7.75
N LEU A 135 -2.43 -23.15 -8.42
CA LEU A 135 -1.05 -23.61 -8.55
C LEU A 135 -0.34 -23.63 -7.18
N MET A 136 -0.55 -22.59 -6.35
CA MET A 136 0.01 -22.55 -5.00
C MET A 136 -0.54 -23.64 -4.10
N LEU A 137 -1.84 -23.97 -4.23
CA LEU A 137 -2.46 -25.10 -3.53
C LEU A 137 -1.87 -26.43 -3.97
N MET A 138 -1.57 -26.59 -5.24
CA MET A 138 -0.96 -27.81 -5.79
C MET A 138 0.49 -27.98 -5.31
N LEU A 139 1.26 -26.89 -5.22
CA LEU A 139 2.69 -26.92 -4.84
C LEU A 139 2.92 -27.02 -3.33
N PHE A 140 2.10 -26.33 -2.54
CA PHE A 140 2.31 -26.17 -1.09
C PHE A 140 1.21 -26.80 -0.24
N ALA A 141 0.23 -27.49 -0.87
CA ALA A 141 -0.98 -28.02 -0.23
C ALA A 141 -1.77 -26.90 0.51
N THR A 142 -2.63 -27.29 1.44
CA THR A 142 -3.38 -26.35 2.29
C THR A 142 -2.58 -26.10 3.57
N GLY A 143 -2.35 -24.85 3.94
CA GLY A 143 -1.61 -24.53 5.17
C GLY A 143 -1.08 -23.10 5.21
N GLU A 144 -0.35 -22.75 6.26
CA GLU A 144 0.23 -21.43 6.43
C GLU A 144 1.30 -21.13 5.39
N GLN A 145 2.11 -22.13 5.06
CA GLN A 145 3.16 -21.99 4.05
C GLN A 145 2.60 -21.59 2.67
N GLN A 146 1.48 -22.17 2.27
CA GLN A 146 0.82 -21.84 0.99
C GLN A 146 0.44 -20.34 0.93
N LYS A 147 -0.12 -19.80 2.01
CA LYS A 147 -0.54 -18.39 2.08
C LYS A 147 0.65 -17.45 2.03
N VAL A 148 1.68 -17.73 2.80
CA VAL A 148 2.93 -16.94 2.81
C VAL A 148 3.62 -16.99 1.45
N MET A 149 3.72 -18.17 0.81
CA MET A 149 4.30 -18.33 -0.52
C MET A 149 3.46 -17.66 -1.61
N PHE A 150 2.13 -17.71 -1.50
CA PHE A 150 1.26 -16.99 -2.42
C PHE A 150 1.52 -15.48 -2.39
N ILE A 151 1.64 -14.88 -1.20
CA ILE A 151 2.00 -13.47 -1.06
C ILE A 151 3.38 -13.20 -1.65
N PHE A 152 4.37 -14.03 -1.32
CA PHE A 152 5.72 -13.91 -1.84
C PHE A 152 5.74 -13.86 -3.38
N PHE A 153 5.15 -14.86 -4.04
CA PHE A 153 5.14 -14.91 -5.50
C PHE A 153 4.32 -13.78 -6.13
N ALA A 154 3.26 -13.33 -5.43
CA ALA A 154 2.44 -12.23 -5.90
C ALA A 154 3.21 -10.91 -5.97
N ILE A 155 4.08 -10.63 -4.99
CA ILE A 155 4.69 -9.29 -4.87
C ILE A 155 6.19 -9.25 -5.24
N VAL A 156 6.92 -10.38 -5.23
CA VAL A 156 8.37 -10.37 -5.49
C VAL A 156 8.75 -9.76 -6.85
N PRO A 157 8.01 -9.97 -7.96
CA PRO A 157 8.35 -9.33 -9.24
C PRO A 157 8.19 -7.81 -9.20
N PHE A 158 7.25 -7.30 -8.40
CA PHE A 158 7.07 -5.86 -8.21
C PHE A 158 8.20 -5.29 -7.36
N VAL A 159 8.51 -5.92 -6.22
CA VAL A 159 9.63 -5.51 -5.34
C VAL A 159 10.94 -5.47 -6.13
N PHE A 160 11.22 -6.51 -6.90
CA PHE A 160 12.40 -6.56 -7.77
C PHE A 160 12.45 -5.39 -8.76
N SER A 161 11.38 -5.21 -9.54
CA SER A 161 11.29 -4.17 -10.56
C SER A 161 11.43 -2.76 -9.98
N ASP A 162 10.75 -2.50 -8.87
CA ASP A 162 10.79 -1.20 -8.21
C ASP A 162 12.16 -0.93 -7.59
N THR A 163 12.84 -1.98 -7.08
CA THR A 163 14.22 -1.87 -6.58
C THR A 163 15.19 -1.57 -7.71
N VAL A 164 15.09 -2.27 -8.86
CA VAL A 164 15.91 -1.95 -10.04
C VAL A 164 15.73 -0.50 -10.43
N LYS A 165 14.49 -0.02 -10.47
CA LYS A 165 14.15 1.37 -10.79
C LYS A 165 14.76 2.33 -9.76
N ALA A 166 14.58 2.06 -8.45
CA ALA A 166 15.10 2.91 -7.37
C ALA A 166 16.63 3.08 -7.45
N VAL A 167 17.35 2.00 -7.76
CA VAL A 167 18.82 2.07 -7.94
C VAL A 167 19.19 2.84 -9.22
N SER A 168 18.45 2.63 -10.32
CA SER A 168 18.78 3.24 -11.61
C SER A 168 18.49 4.75 -11.69
N ILE A 169 17.60 5.29 -10.86
CA ILE A 169 17.30 6.73 -10.80
C ILE A 169 18.27 7.53 -9.92
N VAL A 170 19.17 6.86 -9.19
CA VAL A 170 20.23 7.57 -8.43
C VAL A 170 21.09 8.36 -9.42
N PRO A 171 21.24 9.69 -9.24
CA PRO A 171 21.97 10.52 -10.20
C PRO A 171 23.43 10.11 -10.35
N GLU A 172 23.89 9.95 -11.59
CA GLU A 172 25.23 9.49 -11.96
C GLU A 172 26.36 10.32 -11.31
N ARG A 173 26.13 11.63 -11.09
CA ARG A 173 27.07 12.52 -10.41
C ARG A 173 27.61 11.99 -9.08
N TYR A 174 26.79 11.25 -8.31
CA TYR A 174 27.24 10.67 -7.04
C TYR A 174 28.20 9.50 -7.27
N VAL A 175 27.98 8.73 -8.33
CA VAL A 175 28.85 7.62 -8.73
C VAL A 175 30.20 8.17 -9.23
N GLU A 176 30.15 9.17 -10.13
CA GLU A 176 31.35 9.85 -10.68
C GLU A 176 32.17 10.50 -9.58
N THR A 177 31.53 11.19 -8.63
CA THR A 177 32.22 11.80 -7.48
C THR A 177 32.95 10.73 -6.64
N ALA A 178 32.26 9.62 -6.36
CA ALA A 178 32.85 8.53 -5.60
C ALA A 178 34.04 7.87 -6.34
N GLN A 179 33.93 7.75 -7.67
CA GLN A 179 35.02 7.23 -8.53
C GLN A 179 36.22 8.16 -8.53
N THR A 180 36.00 9.47 -8.62
CA THR A 180 37.07 10.49 -8.55
C THR A 180 37.84 10.43 -7.22
N LEU A 181 37.14 10.06 -6.13
CA LEU A 181 37.72 9.85 -4.82
C LEU A 181 38.39 8.45 -4.66
N GLY A 182 38.44 7.66 -5.73
CA GLY A 182 39.09 6.34 -5.73
C GLY A 182 38.26 5.23 -5.09
N ALA A 183 36.93 5.41 -4.95
CA ALA A 183 36.07 4.37 -4.39
C ALA A 183 35.95 3.15 -5.32
N SER A 184 36.08 1.96 -4.75
CA SER A 184 35.85 0.71 -5.47
C SER A 184 34.33 0.50 -5.75
N ASN A 185 34.01 -0.35 -6.75
CA ASN A 185 32.61 -0.67 -7.10
C ASN A 185 31.79 -1.18 -5.91
N ARG A 186 32.39 -1.95 -5.00
CA ARG A 186 31.73 -2.43 -3.77
C ARG A 186 31.42 -1.27 -2.80
N GLN A 187 32.33 -0.31 -2.71
CA GLN A 187 32.13 0.87 -1.88
C GLN A 187 31.06 1.80 -2.48
N ILE A 188 31.06 1.99 -3.80
CA ILE A 188 30.03 2.74 -4.51
C ILE A 188 28.65 2.08 -4.29
N LEU A 189 28.55 0.77 -4.47
CA LEU A 189 27.33 0.04 -4.24
C LEU A 189 26.81 0.23 -2.80
N GLY A 190 27.63 -0.11 -1.80
CA GLY A 190 27.18 -0.17 -0.41
C GLY A 190 27.08 1.18 0.28
N LYS A 191 27.87 2.20 -0.13
CA LYS A 191 27.94 3.51 0.55
C LYS A 191 27.25 4.64 -0.22
N VAL A 192 26.94 4.44 -1.50
CA VAL A 192 26.34 5.46 -2.36
C VAL A 192 24.99 4.98 -2.92
N LEU A 193 24.99 3.96 -3.76
CA LEU A 193 23.79 3.54 -4.49
C LEU A 193 22.70 3.01 -3.57
N VAL A 194 23.03 2.05 -2.71
CA VAL A 194 22.03 1.45 -1.80
C VAL A 194 21.46 2.47 -0.82
N PRO A 195 22.26 3.27 -0.08
CA PRO A 195 21.71 4.26 0.84
C PRO A 195 20.84 5.34 0.16
N LEU A 196 21.20 5.76 -1.06
CA LEU A 196 20.42 6.76 -1.80
C LEU A 196 19.13 6.17 -2.40
N ALA A 197 19.13 4.89 -2.79
CA ALA A 197 17.96 4.19 -3.30
C ALA A 197 17.01 3.70 -2.18
N LEU A 198 17.51 3.51 -0.96
CA LEU A 198 16.78 2.89 0.14
C LEU A 198 15.44 3.58 0.48
N PRO A 199 15.33 4.92 0.49
CA PRO A 199 14.04 5.59 0.72
C PRO A 199 12.97 5.18 -0.31
N ASP A 200 13.34 5.09 -1.59
CA ASP A 200 12.43 4.71 -2.67
C ASP A 200 12.07 3.22 -2.59
N ILE A 201 13.04 2.36 -2.23
CA ILE A 201 12.81 0.92 -1.98
C ILE A 201 11.80 0.74 -0.82
N VAL A 202 11.98 1.44 0.30
CA VAL A 202 11.04 1.35 1.44
C VAL A 202 9.65 1.89 1.05
N THR A 203 9.59 2.94 0.23
CA THR A 203 8.32 3.45 -0.31
C THR A 203 7.61 2.39 -1.15
N SER A 204 8.34 1.69 -2.02
CA SER A 204 7.78 0.58 -2.80
C SER A 204 7.29 -0.55 -1.90
N LEU A 205 8.09 -1.00 -0.93
CA LEU A 205 7.69 -2.07 0.02
C LEU A 205 6.40 -1.71 0.78
N ARG A 206 6.23 -0.45 1.13
CA ARG A 206 5.00 0.05 1.76
C ARG A 206 3.77 -0.14 0.85
N PHE A 207 3.88 0.19 -0.44
CA PHE A 207 2.80 -0.08 -1.41
C PHE A 207 2.56 -1.57 -1.61
N GLN A 208 3.63 -2.38 -1.68
CA GLN A 208 3.50 -3.82 -1.80
C GLN A 208 2.84 -4.46 -0.57
N PHE A 209 3.05 -3.91 0.62
CA PHE A 209 2.36 -4.36 1.83
C PHE A 209 0.84 -4.19 1.71
N GLY A 210 0.39 -3.04 1.19
CA GLY A 210 -1.03 -2.80 0.92
C GLY A 210 -1.62 -3.78 -0.08
N LEU A 211 -0.90 -4.09 -1.17
CA LEU A 211 -1.31 -5.09 -2.15
C LEU A 211 -1.34 -6.52 -1.57
N ALA A 212 -0.35 -6.85 -0.73
CA ALA A 212 -0.27 -8.15 -0.06
C ALA A 212 -1.47 -8.42 0.86
N LEU A 213 -1.99 -7.38 1.54
CA LEU A 213 -3.23 -7.47 2.31
C LEU A 213 -4.43 -7.86 1.43
N GLY A 214 -4.52 -7.32 0.22
CA GLY A 214 -5.56 -7.71 -0.74
C GLY A 214 -5.40 -9.17 -1.24
N TYR A 215 -4.18 -9.57 -1.52
CA TYR A 215 -3.89 -10.93 -2.02
C TYR A 215 -4.10 -12.00 -0.96
N VAL A 216 -3.71 -11.76 0.29
CA VAL A 216 -3.91 -12.74 1.35
C VAL A 216 -5.38 -13.08 1.57
N MET A 217 -6.31 -12.12 1.36
CA MET A 217 -7.75 -12.38 1.47
C MET A 217 -8.20 -13.49 0.50
N LEU A 218 -7.64 -13.54 -0.72
CA LEU A 218 -7.92 -14.60 -1.68
C LEU A 218 -7.41 -15.96 -1.21
N ALA A 219 -6.21 -16.00 -0.63
CA ALA A 219 -5.63 -17.24 -0.12
C ALA A 219 -6.36 -17.74 1.14
N GLU A 220 -6.78 -16.83 2.01
CA GLU A 220 -7.52 -17.16 3.24
C GLU A 220 -8.96 -17.60 2.98
N ALA A 221 -9.58 -17.16 1.90
CA ALA A 221 -10.94 -17.58 1.52
C ALA A 221 -11.02 -19.10 1.23
N ILE A 222 -9.88 -19.76 0.99
CA ILE A 222 -9.80 -21.17 0.66
C ILE A 222 -9.05 -21.94 1.75
N ALA A 223 -9.71 -22.95 2.31
CA ALA A 223 -9.13 -23.96 3.21
C ALA A 223 -8.30 -23.39 4.38
N THR A 224 -8.88 -22.43 5.11
CA THR A 224 -8.25 -21.79 6.28
C THR A 224 -9.21 -21.78 7.46
N THR A 225 -8.67 -21.85 8.68
CA THR A 225 -9.46 -21.82 9.92
C THR A 225 -9.49 -20.45 10.57
N SER A 226 -8.50 -19.57 10.32
CA SER A 226 -8.37 -18.25 10.92
C SER A 226 -7.90 -17.23 9.89
N GLY A 227 -8.28 -15.97 10.08
CA GLY A 227 -7.90 -14.84 9.22
C GLY A 227 -9.10 -14.00 8.80
N LEU A 228 -8.85 -12.77 8.39
CA LEU A 228 -9.88 -11.82 7.96
C LEU A 228 -10.59 -12.28 6.67
N GLY A 229 -9.86 -12.94 5.75
CA GLY A 229 -10.43 -13.49 4.53
C GLY A 229 -11.42 -14.63 4.79
N VAL A 230 -11.17 -15.47 5.80
CA VAL A 230 -12.13 -16.51 6.25
C VAL A 230 -13.37 -15.87 6.82
N MET A 231 -13.21 -14.85 7.66
CA MET A 231 -14.35 -14.15 8.26
C MET A 231 -15.24 -13.51 7.17
N LEU A 232 -14.63 -12.89 6.15
CA LEU A 232 -15.36 -12.35 4.99
C LEU A 232 -16.15 -13.44 4.27
N ASN A 233 -15.51 -14.56 3.95
CA ASN A 233 -16.12 -15.67 3.23
C ASN A 233 -17.28 -16.29 4.04
N ASN A 234 -17.08 -16.49 5.34
CA ASN A 234 -18.12 -17.04 6.23
C ASN A 234 -19.31 -16.08 6.34
N ASN A 235 -19.09 -14.79 6.52
CA ASN A 235 -20.16 -13.81 6.59
C ASN A 235 -20.93 -13.70 5.26
N GLU A 236 -20.24 -13.81 4.11
CA GLU A 236 -20.87 -13.86 2.80
C GLU A 236 -21.80 -15.08 2.66
N ARG A 237 -21.32 -16.27 3.05
CA ARG A 237 -22.10 -17.53 3.00
C ARG A 237 -23.32 -17.51 3.94
N LEU A 238 -23.18 -16.84 5.08
CA LEU A 238 -24.25 -16.72 6.08
C LEU A 238 -25.22 -15.57 5.76
N GLY A 239 -24.93 -14.74 4.75
CA GLY A 239 -25.72 -13.56 4.42
C GLY A 239 -25.56 -12.40 5.42
N ASN A 240 -24.51 -12.40 6.24
CA ASN A 240 -24.21 -11.36 7.22
C ASN A 240 -23.55 -10.13 6.56
N ILE A 241 -24.29 -9.46 5.69
CA ILE A 241 -23.76 -8.39 4.83
C ILE A 241 -23.21 -7.21 5.66
N GLU A 242 -23.88 -6.86 6.75
CA GLU A 242 -23.48 -5.76 7.64
C GLU A 242 -22.09 -6.02 8.25
N GLN A 243 -21.84 -7.25 8.69
CA GLN A 243 -20.52 -7.67 9.22
C GLN A 243 -19.45 -7.70 8.14
N ASN A 244 -19.80 -8.08 6.89
CA ASN A 244 -18.86 -8.01 5.77
C ASN A 244 -18.41 -6.59 5.49
N TYR A 245 -19.31 -5.63 5.45
CA TYR A 245 -18.93 -4.23 5.28
C TYR A 245 -18.11 -3.72 6.46
N ALA A 246 -18.44 -4.10 7.70
CA ALA A 246 -17.64 -3.77 8.87
C ALA A 246 -16.21 -4.32 8.77
N LEU A 247 -16.04 -5.58 8.35
CA LEU A 247 -14.72 -6.19 8.11
C LEU A 247 -13.94 -5.47 7.01
N LEU A 248 -14.58 -5.08 5.89
CA LEU A 248 -13.94 -4.31 4.85
C LEU A 248 -13.40 -2.96 5.38
N PHE A 249 -14.15 -2.27 6.23
CA PHE A 249 -13.67 -1.05 6.88
C PHE A 249 -12.50 -1.32 7.83
N ILE A 250 -12.55 -2.41 8.60
CA ILE A 250 -11.44 -2.80 9.47
C ILE A 250 -10.17 -3.10 8.66
N ILE A 251 -10.30 -3.83 7.55
CA ILE A 251 -9.17 -4.14 6.65
C ILE A 251 -8.58 -2.86 6.06
N ALA A 252 -9.45 -1.94 5.59
CA ALA A 252 -9.01 -0.65 5.06
C ALA A 252 -8.30 0.20 6.14
N LEU A 253 -8.83 0.21 7.36
CA LEU A 253 -8.24 0.92 8.49
C LEU A 253 -6.90 0.30 8.91
N LEU A 254 -6.79 -1.02 8.90
CA LEU A 254 -5.54 -1.75 9.12
C LEU A 254 -4.50 -1.38 8.06
N ALA A 255 -4.85 -1.45 6.78
CA ALA A 255 -3.96 -1.09 5.68
C ALA A 255 -3.48 0.36 5.82
N PHE A 256 -4.39 1.29 6.11
CA PHE A 256 -4.07 2.70 6.35
C PHE A 256 -3.19 2.89 7.58
N GLY A 257 -3.49 2.21 8.67
CA GLY A 257 -2.70 2.27 9.91
C GLY A 257 -1.27 1.79 9.70
N ILE A 258 -1.09 0.68 8.99
CA ILE A 258 0.23 0.13 8.66
C ILE A 258 1.00 1.09 7.74
N ASP A 259 0.35 1.63 6.69
CA ASP A 259 0.96 2.64 5.81
C ASP A 259 1.41 3.86 6.61
N PHE A 260 0.57 4.34 7.52
CA PHE A 260 0.89 5.47 8.39
C PHE A 260 2.10 5.19 9.29
N VAL A 261 2.14 4.02 9.94
CA VAL A 261 3.25 3.60 10.80
C VAL A 261 4.55 3.50 10.01
N ILE A 262 4.54 2.82 8.85
CA ILE A 262 5.74 2.69 8.02
C ILE A 262 6.22 4.08 7.55
N ARG A 263 5.29 4.96 7.13
CA ARG A 263 5.60 6.33 6.72
C ARG A 263 6.21 7.15 7.86
N PHE A 264 5.69 7.01 9.05
CA PHE A 264 6.21 7.69 10.24
C PHE A 264 7.66 7.30 10.51
N PHE A 265 7.96 6.00 10.50
CA PHE A 265 9.34 5.51 10.66
C PHE A 265 10.24 5.93 9.49
N GLN A 266 9.74 5.87 8.26
CA GLN A 266 10.47 6.25 7.06
C GLN A 266 10.93 7.71 7.13
N ARG A 267 10.06 8.63 7.55
CA ARG A 267 10.41 10.05 7.74
C ARG A 267 11.45 10.28 8.84
N GLY A 268 11.40 9.49 9.90
CA GLY A 268 12.39 9.56 10.97
C GLY A 268 13.77 9.08 10.55
N VAL A 269 13.83 8.01 9.75
CA VAL A 269 15.09 7.40 9.30
C VAL A 269 15.72 8.19 8.14
N PHE A 270 14.91 8.66 7.17
CA PHE A 270 15.39 9.30 5.94
C PHE A 270 15.19 10.82 5.97
N GLN A 271 15.74 11.48 6.98
CA GLN A 271 15.59 12.93 7.20
C GLN A 271 16.10 13.80 6.04
N TRP A 272 16.98 13.26 5.19
CA TRP A 272 17.51 13.96 4.00
C TRP A 272 16.53 14.00 2.81
N ARG A 273 15.46 13.19 2.84
CA ARG A 273 14.38 13.17 1.83
C ARG A 273 13.18 13.94 2.38
N ARG A 274 12.96 15.16 1.87
CA ARG A 274 11.85 16.04 2.31
C ARG A 274 10.51 15.73 1.65
N ASP A 275 10.51 14.89 0.64
CA ASP A 275 9.38 14.53 -0.22
C ASP A 275 8.64 13.25 0.23
N LEU A 276 8.96 12.66 1.39
CA LEU A 276 8.38 11.43 1.95
C LEU A 276 7.12 11.67 2.80
#